data_9c0e55b62b7a5ba7b3e76c049334d62e
#
_entry.id   9c0e55b62b7a5ba7b3e76c049334d62e
#
_cell.length_a   1.000
_cell.length_b   1.000
_cell.length_c   1.000
_cell.angle_alpha   90.00
_cell.angle_beta   90.00
_cell.angle_gamma   90.00
#
_symmetry.space_group_name_H-M   'P 1'
#
loop_
_entity.id
_entity.type
_entity.pdbx_description
1 polymer ?
#
loop_
_entity_poly.entity_id
_entity_poly.type
_entity_poly.pdbx_seq_one_letter_code
_entity_poly.pdbx_strand_id
1 'polypeptide(L)'
;LTSPQGSWTGGALTARSFLKPHHVARAVFHPTWIPESLDPSVDALKKARVIAGAVAAFGVYTFVEGGFAFDEMLNNAATACVVLLFITPLTVGLMLYLWRRSGAGTVGQLREPLVRSLKLLLLFIGSAFGTVLVFRLGDAFGTLGGLLFSAIGLWLAFFVIAGAYRISGNFFGTAVVHRCLPPLLAAVTSWLMAIPDLVTGDLHGLGLALGFVFILGAPITVTGIALLEMGRLRSRYGIRLAAHPATLPPTPAPTPPPPPYAPNGFVPPQGNPYAPPAGNPYGPPQGNPYAPGPRNPYHPR
;
A
#
# COMPACT_ATOMS: atom_id res chain seq x y z
N LEU A 1 -11.50 -12.19 -15.74
CA LEU A 1 -10.95 -10.94 -15.20
C LEU A 1 -9.76 -10.50 -16.05
N THR A 2 -10.04 -9.95 -17.21
CA THR A 2 -9.04 -9.30 -18.05
C THR A 2 -8.74 -7.93 -17.44
N SER A 3 -7.66 -7.83 -16.68
CA SER A 3 -7.12 -6.55 -16.26
C SER A 3 -6.76 -5.75 -17.51
N PRO A 4 -7.20 -4.49 -17.66
CA PRO A 4 -6.68 -3.64 -18.72
C PRO A 4 -5.17 -3.58 -18.52
N GLN A 5 -4.39 -3.94 -19.55
CA GLN A 5 -2.95 -3.76 -19.61
C GLN A 5 -2.64 -2.26 -19.68
N GLY A 6 -2.95 -1.54 -18.58
CA GLY A 6 -2.57 -0.15 -18.42
C GLY A 6 -1.06 -0.05 -18.22
N SER A 7 -0.44 0.96 -18.80
CA SER A 7 0.97 1.27 -18.56
C SER A 7 1.23 1.38 -17.06
N TRP A 8 2.38 0.91 -16.57
CA TRP A 8 2.78 0.95 -15.15
C TRP A 8 2.53 2.33 -14.51
N THR A 9 2.83 3.39 -15.24
CA THR A 9 2.73 4.78 -14.78
C THR A 9 1.38 5.43 -15.06
N GLY A 10 0.43 4.74 -15.73
CA GLY A 10 -0.87 5.29 -16.10
C GLY A 10 -0.83 6.55 -16.97
N GLY A 11 0.28 6.81 -17.68
CA GLY A 11 0.44 8.03 -18.50
C GLY A 11 0.72 9.31 -17.69
N ALA A 12 0.97 9.20 -16.38
CA ALA A 12 1.14 10.36 -15.49
C ALA A 12 2.47 11.11 -15.64
N LEU A 13 3.42 10.61 -16.45
CA LEU A 13 4.74 11.20 -16.62
C LEU A 13 4.78 12.10 -17.87
N THR A 14 5.04 13.38 -17.65
CA THR A 14 5.37 14.36 -18.69
C THR A 14 6.83 14.78 -18.56
N ALA A 15 7.45 15.35 -19.61
CA ALA A 15 8.84 15.81 -19.55
C ALA A 15 9.10 16.76 -18.36
N ARG A 16 8.15 17.63 -18.03
CA ARG A 16 8.23 18.54 -16.87
C ARG A 16 8.12 17.84 -15.51
N SER A 17 7.46 16.68 -15.46
CA SER A 17 7.35 15.93 -14.19
C SER A 17 8.68 15.29 -13.77
N PHE A 18 9.62 15.07 -14.70
CA PHE A 18 10.97 14.59 -14.35
C PHE A 18 11.76 15.57 -13.48
N LEU A 19 11.47 16.85 -13.53
CA LEU A 19 12.09 17.85 -12.64
C LEU A 19 11.59 17.74 -11.18
N LYS A 20 10.48 17.02 -10.95
CA LYS A 20 9.85 16.89 -9.63
C LYS A 20 9.98 15.44 -9.15
N PRO A 21 10.99 15.10 -8.32
CA PRO A 21 11.27 13.72 -7.92
C PRO A 21 10.07 13.03 -7.25
N HIS A 22 9.26 13.76 -6.49
CA HIS A 22 8.07 13.22 -5.82
C HIS A 22 6.93 12.85 -6.80
N HIS A 23 6.81 13.51 -7.97
CA HIS A 23 5.86 13.11 -9.01
C HIS A 23 6.32 11.83 -9.70
N VAL A 24 7.63 11.73 -10.00
CA VAL A 24 8.20 10.51 -10.58
C VAL A 24 8.06 9.35 -9.59
N ALA A 25 8.39 9.58 -8.32
CA ALA A 25 8.24 8.58 -7.26
C ALA A 25 6.78 8.10 -7.13
N ARG A 26 5.81 9.01 -7.23
CA ARG A 26 4.38 8.64 -7.21
C ARG A 26 4.02 7.75 -8.41
N ALA A 27 4.43 8.12 -9.61
CA ALA A 27 4.13 7.36 -10.82
C ALA A 27 4.78 5.97 -10.81
N VAL A 28 5.99 5.86 -10.26
CA VAL A 28 6.76 4.61 -10.22
C VAL A 28 6.35 3.72 -9.05
N PHE A 29 6.23 4.27 -7.84
CA PHE A 29 6.05 3.51 -6.60
C PHE A 29 4.60 3.42 -6.11
N HIS A 30 3.67 4.06 -6.81
CA HIS A 30 2.23 3.91 -6.55
C HIS A 30 1.49 3.63 -7.87
N PRO A 31 1.81 2.50 -8.52
CA PRO A 31 1.15 2.13 -9.77
C PRO A 31 -0.35 1.83 -9.55
N THR A 32 -1.12 1.95 -10.62
CA THR A 32 -2.59 1.84 -10.61
C THR A 32 -3.13 0.46 -10.17
N TRP A 33 -2.29 -0.58 -10.21
CA TRP A 33 -2.67 -1.93 -9.79
C TRP A 33 -2.62 -2.14 -8.25
N ILE A 34 -2.07 -1.18 -7.48
CA ILE A 34 -2.09 -1.26 -6.01
C ILE A 34 -3.51 -0.96 -5.52
N PRO A 35 -4.14 -1.87 -4.77
CA PRO A 35 -5.50 -1.67 -4.30
C PRO A 35 -5.56 -0.54 -3.26
N GLU A 36 -6.58 0.28 -3.39
CA GLU A 36 -6.90 1.30 -2.39
C GLU A 36 -7.32 0.67 -1.05
N SER A 37 -7.27 1.46 -0.01
CA SER A 37 -7.72 1.04 1.33
C SER A 37 -9.22 0.76 1.31
N LEU A 38 -9.66 -0.27 2.06
CA LEU A 38 -11.08 -0.69 2.08
C LEU A 38 -11.97 0.36 2.75
N ASP A 39 -11.44 1.06 3.74
CA ASP A 39 -12.14 2.14 4.42
C ASP A 39 -11.15 3.18 4.98
N PRO A 40 -11.62 4.39 5.33
CA PRO A 40 -10.76 5.45 5.90
C PRO A 40 -10.07 5.04 7.21
N SER A 41 -10.67 4.14 7.99
CA SER A 41 -10.09 3.72 9.27
C SER A 41 -8.91 2.78 9.10
N VAL A 42 -8.94 1.91 8.08
CA VAL A 42 -7.79 1.08 7.69
C VAL A 42 -6.69 1.96 7.10
N ASP A 43 -7.05 2.97 6.31
CA ASP A 43 -6.07 3.92 5.76
C ASP A 43 -5.39 4.76 6.86
N ALA A 44 -6.14 5.18 7.88
CA ALA A 44 -5.58 5.88 9.05
C ALA A 44 -4.58 5.01 9.81
N LEU A 45 -4.88 3.73 10.06
CA LEU A 45 -3.94 2.80 10.71
C LEU A 45 -2.68 2.57 9.87
N LYS A 46 -2.82 2.41 8.56
CA LYS A 46 -1.72 2.30 7.62
C LYS A 46 -0.82 3.53 7.66
N LYS A 47 -1.39 4.74 7.64
CA LYS A 47 -0.64 6.00 7.78
C LYS A 47 0.05 6.10 9.14
N ALA A 48 -0.67 5.77 10.23
CA ALA A 48 -0.10 5.77 11.58
C ALA A 48 1.11 4.84 11.68
N ARG A 49 1.06 3.64 11.08
CA ARG A 49 2.17 2.68 11.04
C ARG A 49 3.38 3.24 10.29
N VAL A 50 3.17 3.89 9.14
CA VAL A 50 4.24 4.53 8.38
C VAL A 50 4.88 5.67 9.17
N ILE A 51 4.06 6.50 9.80
CA ILE A 51 4.54 7.63 10.63
C ILE A 51 5.31 7.10 11.85
N ALA A 52 4.79 6.09 12.55
CA ALA A 52 5.48 5.48 13.69
C ALA A 52 6.86 4.94 13.32
N GLY A 53 6.98 4.23 12.18
CA GLY A 53 8.25 3.75 11.68
C GLY A 53 9.21 4.90 11.31
N ALA A 54 8.70 5.96 10.67
CA ALA A 54 9.50 7.13 10.32
C ALA A 54 10.00 7.89 11.58
N VAL A 55 9.12 8.12 12.56
CA VAL A 55 9.47 8.79 13.81
C VAL A 55 10.54 8.00 14.57
N ALA A 56 10.41 6.68 14.61
CA ALA A 56 11.41 5.83 15.24
C ALA A 56 12.77 5.93 14.53
N ALA A 57 12.79 5.83 13.20
CA ALA A 57 14.00 5.95 12.41
C ALA A 57 14.69 7.32 12.60
N PHE A 58 13.92 8.42 12.49
CA PHE A 58 14.47 9.78 12.71
C PHE A 58 14.86 10.05 14.17
N GLY A 59 14.14 9.48 15.14
CA GLY A 59 14.42 9.64 16.56
C GLY A 59 15.79 9.11 16.92
N VAL A 60 16.19 7.97 16.40
CA VAL A 60 17.54 7.41 16.62
C VAL A 60 18.60 8.40 16.14
N TYR A 61 18.51 8.88 14.90
CA TYR A 61 19.54 9.80 14.34
C TYR A 61 19.62 11.15 15.03
N THR A 62 18.50 11.71 15.48
CA THR A 62 18.49 13.06 16.08
C THR A 62 18.89 13.08 17.55
N PHE A 63 18.53 12.05 18.31
CA PHE A 63 18.73 12.03 19.77
C PHE A 63 19.96 11.24 20.21
N VAL A 64 20.38 10.26 19.44
CA VAL A 64 21.45 9.33 19.84
C VAL A 64 22.80 9.79 19.32
N GLU A 65 22.88 10.19 18.06
CA GLU A 65 24.17 10.46 17.40
C GLU A 65 24.61 11.93 17.48
N GLY A 66 23.77 12.81 18.03
CA GLY A 66 24.11 14.24 18.24
C GLY A 66 24.41 15.02 16.96
N GLY A 67 24.21 14.43 15.78
CA GLY A 67 24.44 15.04 14.47
C GLY A 67 24.10 14.13 13.32
N PHE A 68 23.70 14.72 12.20
CA PHE A 68 23.42 14.01 10.95
C PHE A 68 24.74 13.58 10.28
N ALA A 69 25.22 12.40 10.59
CA ALA A 69 26.29 11.76 9.82
C ALA A 69 25.70 11.19 8.52
N PHE A 70 25.84 11.93 7.40
CA PHE A 70 25.26 11.55 6.10
C PHE A 70 25.75 10.19 5.63
N ASP A 71 27.03 9.87 5.82
CA ASP A 71 27.60 8.57 5.46
C ASP A 71 26.99 7.41 6.24
N GLU A 72 26.72 7.60 7.52
CA GLU A 72 26.10 6.60 8.36
C GLU A 72 24.65 6.37 7.98
N MET A 73 23.91 7.43 7.69
CA MET A 73 22.55 7.33 7.14
C MET A 73 22.53 6.54 5.82
N LEU A 74 23.49 6.75 4.91
CA LEU A 74 23.59 6.00 3.66
C LEU A 74 23.91 4.51 3.91
N ASN A 75 24.81 4.20 4.83
CA ASN A 75 25.15 2.83 5.19
C ASN A 75 23.98 2.10 5.83
N ASN A 76 23.24 2.76 6.72
CA ASN A 76 22.06 2.18 7.35
C ASN A 76 20.92 1.99 6.36
N ALA A 77 20.74 2.92 5.40
CA ALA A 77 19.81 2.75 4.31
C ALA A 77 20.18 1.55 3.41
N ALA A 78 21.46 1.36 3.12
CA ALA A 78 21.94 0.22 2.36
C ALA A 78 21.70 -1.10 3.12
N THR A 79 22.00 -1.14 4.40
CA THR A 79 21.74 -2.30 5.28
C THR A 79 20.25 -2.63 5.31
N ALA A 80 19.39 -1.62 5.50
CA ALA A 80 17.94 -1.81 5.45
C ALA A 80 17.47 -2.39 4.10
N CYS A 81 18.04 -1.94 2.98
CA CYS A 81 17.74 -2.49 1.66
C CYS A 81 18.12 -3.97 1.54
N VAL A 82 19.27 -4.37 2.08
CA VAL A 82 19.71 -5.77 2.10
C VAL A 82 18.74 -6.61 2.94
N VAL A 83 18.39 -6.15 4.13
CA VAL A 83 17.40 -6.83 4.99
C VAL A 83 16.07 -7.00 4.26
N LEU A 84 15.54 -5.93 3.65
CA LEU A 84 14.29 -5.97 2.90
C LEU A 84 14.34 -6.95 1.71
N LEU A 85 15.49 -7.04 1.03
CA LEU A 85 15.69 -7.94 -0.11
C LEU A 85 15.48 -9.40 0.28
N PHE A 86 15.95 -9.82 1.45
CA PHE A 86 15.84 -11.20 1.92
C PHE A 86 14.55 -11.45 2.69
N ILE A 87 14.17 -10.55 3.58
CA ILE A 87 13.03 -10.75 4.48
C ILE A 87 11.69 -10.71 3.76
N THR A 88 11.54 -9.82 2.77
CA THR A 88 10.27 -9.72 2.04
C THR A 88 9.96 -11.01 1.29
N PRO A 89 10.85 -11.57 0.43
CA PRO A 89 10.60 -12.84 -0.24
C PRO A 89 10.47 -14.02 0.74
N LEU A 90 11.27 -14.04 1.81
CA LEU A 90 11.23 -15.12 2.80
C LEU A 90 9.87 -15.16 3.52
N THR A 91 9.40 -14.02 4.01
CA THR A 91 8.10 -13.92 4.70
C THR A 91 6.95 -14.24 3.76
N VAL A 92 6.97 -13.71 2.54
CA VAL A 92 5.96 -14.02 1.52
C VAL A 92 6.02 -15.49 1.14
N GLY A 93 7.21 -16.06 0.96
CA GLY A 93 7.41 -17.49 0.66
C GLY A 93 6.87 -18.40 1.77
N LEU A 94 7.11 -18.04 3.04
CA LEU A 94 6.56 -18.76 4.18
C LEU A 94 5.04 -18.71 4.18
N MET A 95 4.44 -17.55 3.93
CA MET A 95 2.99 -17.41 3.83
C MET A 95 2.39 -18.22 2.68
N LEU A 96 3.05 -18.23 1.51
CA LEU A 96 2.65 -19.06 0.37
C LEU A 96 2.71 -20.56 0.72
N TYR A 97 3.74 -20.98 1.43
CA TYR A 97 3.85 -22.37 1.91
C TYR A 97 2.69 -22.74 2.86
N LEU A 98 2.38 -21.86 3.82
CA LEU A 98 1.28 -22.07 4.76
C LEU A 98 -0.08 -22.12 4.03
N TRP A 99 -0.34 -21.21 3.09
CA TRP A 99 -1.56 -21.22 2.29
C TRP A 99 -1.67 -22.46 1.39
N ARG A 100 -0.55 -22.90 0.77
CA ARG A 100 -0.53 -24.13 -0.01
C ARG A 100 -0.90 -25.35 0.85
N ARG A 101 -0.40 -25.40 2.09
CA ARG A 101 -0.69 -26.51 3.00
C ARG A 101 -2.18 -26.55 3.44
N SER A 102 -2.86 -25.40 3.42
CA SER A 102 -4.31 -25.35 3.72
C SER A 102 -5.21 -25.87 2.59
N GLY A 103 -4.65 -26.19 1.42
CA GLY A 103 -5.37 -26.82 0.30
C GLY A 103 -6.35 -25.92 -0.47
N ALA A 104 -6.43 -24.63 -0.13
CA ALA A 104 -7.50 -23.75 -0.58
C ALA A 104 -7.27 -23.06 -1.94
N GLY A 105 -6.12 -23.27 -2.60
CA GLY A 105 -5.83 -22.63 -3.90
C GLY A 105 -4.45 -22.97 -4.46
N THR A 106 -4.18 -22.53 -5.69
CA THR A 106 -2.91 -22.78 -6.38
C THR A 106 -2.01 -21.54 -6.35
N VAL A 107 -0.71 -21.74 -6.11
CA VAL A 107 0.32 -20.67 -6.14
C VAL A 107 0.40 -20.01 -7.52
N GLY A 108 0.02 -20.73 -8.59
CA GLY A 108 0.00 -20.20 -9.96
C GLY A 108 -0.85 -18.95 -10.13
N GLN A 109 -1.96 -18.85 -9.40
CA GLN A 109 -2.86 -17.68 -9.42
C GLN A 109 -2.23 -16.42 -8.82
N LEU A 110 -1.24 -16.59 -7.93
CA LEU A 110 -0.57 -15.50 -7.24
C LEU A 110 0.74 -15.08 -7.93
N ARG A 111 1.16 -15.78 -9.01
CA ARG A 111 2.43 -15.53 -9.69
C ARG A 111 2.53 -14.09 -10.20
N GLU A 112 1.50 -13.60 -10.88
CA GLU A 112 1.52 -12.25 -11.45
C GLU A 112 1.62 -11.15 -10.39
N PRO A 113 0.77 -11.11 -9.34
CA PRO A 113 0.90 -10.12 -8.28
C PRO A 113 2.22 -10.23 -7.53
N LEU A 114 2.76 -11.42 -7.31
CA LEU A 114 4.06 -11.63 -6.67
C LEU A 114 5.21 -11.06 -7.51
N VAL A 115 5.21 -11.31 -8.82
CA VAL A 115 6.24 -10.77 -9.73
C VAL A 115 6.17 -9.25 -9.77
N ARG A 116 4.98 -8.65 -9.77
CA ARG A 116 4.80 -7.20 -9.73
C ARG A 116 5.34 -6.60 -8.43
N SER A 117 5.05 -7.23 -7.30
CA SER A 117 5.57 -6.80 -5.98
C SER A 117 7.10 -6.94 -5.91
N LEU A 118 7.65 -8.04 -6.42
CA LEU A 118 9.10 -8.24 -6.48
C LEU A 118 9.79 -7.20 -7.37
N LYS A 119 9.23 -6.88 -8.54
CA LYS A 119 9.76 -5.82 -9.41
C LYS A 119 9.78 -4.48 -8.70
N LEU A 120 8.73 -4.14 -7.94
CA LEU A 120 8.65 -2.89 -7.18
C LEU A 120 9.70 -2.84 -6.07
N LEU A 121 9.91 -3.96 -5.36
CA LEU A 121 10.96 -4.09 -4.35
C LEU A 121 12.35 -3.90 -4.97
N LEU A 122 12.66 -4.62 -6.04
CA LEU A 122 13.96 -4.53 -6.72
C LEU A 122 14.21 -3.14 -7.31
N LEU A 123 13.18 -2.50 -7.86
CA LEU A 123 13.28 -1.14 -8.38
C LEU A 123 13.60 -0.14 -7.26
N PHE A 124 12.98 -0.28 -6.10
CA PHE A 124 13.25 0.57 -4.96
C PHE A 124 14.67 0.38 -4.43
N ILE A 125 15.07 -0.88 -4.20
CA ILE A 125 16.41 -1.22 -3.74
C ILE A 125 17.47 -0.74 -4.74
N GLY A 126 17.25 -0.97 -6.04
CA GLY A 126 18.14 -0.49 -7.10
C GLY A 126 18.25 1.04 -7.13
N SER A 127 17.16 1.78 -6.89
CA SER A 127 17.22 3.25 -6.81
C SER A 127 17.94 3.73 -5.55
N ALA A 128 17.79 3.06 -4.41
CA ALA A 128 18.51 3.39 -3.18
C ALA A 128 20.02 3.15 -3.35
N PHE A 129 20.43 1.99 -3.83
CA PHE A 129 21.85 1.71 -4.14
C PHE A 129 22.40 2.64 -5.20
N GLY A 130 21.62 2.95 -6.25
CA GLY A 130 21.99 3.91 -7.29
C GLY A 130 22.25 5.29 -6.71
N THR A 131 21.47 5.71 -5.71
CA THR A 131 21.69 6.98 -5.00
C THR A 131 23.02 6.99 -4.27
N VAL A 132 23.29 5.91 -3.49
CA VAL A 132 24.58 5.76 -2.79
C VAL A 132 25.75 5.77 -3.78
N LEU A 133 25.64 5.03 -4.86
CA LEU A 133 26.68 4.96 -5.91
C LEU A 133 26.94 6.32 -6.53
N VAL A 134 25.90 7.09 -6.84
CA VAL A 134 26.03 8.44 -7.43
C VAL A 134 26.80 9.39 -6.49
N PHE A 135 26.51 9.37 -5.19
CA PHE A 135 27.27 10.17 -4.22
C PHE A 135 28.73 9.72 -4.13
N ARG A 136 29.00 8.42 -4.06
CA ARG A 136 30.39 7.89 -4.04
C ARG A 136 31.20 8.21 -5.32
N LEU A 137 30.55 8.21 -6.48
CA LEU A 137 31.19 8.63 -7.72
C LEU A 137 31.53 10.11 -7.73
N GLY A 138 30.69 10.96 -7.10
CA GLY A 138 30.94 12.39 -6.97
C GLY A 138 32.31 12.70 -6.36
N ASP A 139 32.70 11.94 -5.34
CA ASP A 139 33.99 12.09 -4.64
C ASP A 139 35.20 11.82 -5.56
N ALA A 140 35.01 11.00 -6.60
CA ALA A 140 36.08 10.60 -7.52
C ALA A 140 36.35 11.59 -8.67
N PHE A 141 35.43 12.51 -9.00
CA PHE A 141 35.47 13.33 -10.21
C PHE A 141 35.90 14.80 -10.00
N GLY A 142 36.47 15.13 -8.86
CA GLY A 142 36.90 16.49 -8.52
C GLY A 142 35.74 17.47 -8.38
N THR A 143 36.05 18.78 -8.25
CA THR A 143 35.06 19.79 -7.81
C THR A 143 33.86 19.94 -8.76
N LEU A 144 34.07 20.04 -10.07
CA LEU A 144 32.98 20.21 -11.03
C LEU A 144 32.15 18.94 -11.20
N GLY A 145 32.84 17.77 -11.26
CA GLY A 145 32.17 16.49 -11.27
C GLY A 145 31.40 16.25 -9.99
N GLY A 146 32.01 16.53 -8.85
CA GLY A 146 31.38 16.44 -7.53
C GLY A 146 30.08 17.25 -7.44
N LEU A 147 30.06 18.50 -7.93
CA LEU A 147 28.84 19.31 -7.94
C LEU A 147 27.73 18.68 -8.79
N LEU A 148 28.06 18.18 -9.98
CA LEU A 148 27.09 17.56 -10.87
C LEU A 148 26.51 16.28 -10.25
N PHE A 149 27.37 15.38 -9.75
CA PHE A 149 26.94 14.14 -9.11
C PHE A 149 26.17 14.40 -7.81
N SER A 150 26.53 15.43 -7.03
CA SER A 150 25.77 15.83 -5.85
C SER A 150 24.35 16.32 -6.20
N ALA A 151 24.20 17.11 -7.26
CA ALA A 151 22.87 17.54 -7.73
C ALA A 151 22.00 16.36 -8.18
N ILE A 152 22.58 15.41 -8.92
CA ILE A 152 21.88 14.19 -9.35
C ILE A 152 21.57 13.31 -8.14
N GLY A 153 22.53 13.13 -7.23
CA GLY A 153 22.37 12.36 -6.00
C GLY A 153 21.27 12.93 -5.09
N LEU A 154 21.21 14.24 -4.95
CA LEU A 154 20.16 14.92 -4.20
C LEU A 154 18.78 14.72 -4.82
N TRP A 155 18.66 14.81 -6.15
CA TRP A 155 17.41 14.49 -6.85
C TRP A 155 17.00 13.04 -6.60
N LEU A 156 17.92 12.08 -6.72
CA LEU A 156 17.67 10.66 -6.45
C LEU A 156 17.32 10.43 -4.98
N ALA A 157 17.96 11.12 -4.03
CA ALA A 157 17.64 11.01 -2.62
C ALA A 157 16.18 11.43 -2.34
N PHE A 158 15.74 12.57 -2.88
CA PHE A 158 14.34 12.99 -2.78
C PHE A 158 13.39 12.01 -3.46
N PHE A 159 13.78 11.42 -4.59
CA PHE A 159 13.02 10.39 -5.28
C PHE A 159 12.86 9.13 -4.40
N VAL A 160 13.94 8.66 -3.79
CA VAL A 160 13.94 7.48 -2.90
C VAL A 160 13.13 7.74 -1.63
N ILE A 161 13.29 8.91 -0.99
CA ILE A 161 12.52 9.29 0.21
C ILE A 161 11.00 9.33 -0.11
N ALA A 162 10.63 10.01 -1.20
CA ALA A 162 9.24 10.04 -1.64
C ALA A 162 8.72 8.64 -2.02
N GLY A 163 9.56 7.81 -2.63
CA GLY A 163 9.28 6.40 -2.93
C GLY A 163 9.05 5.59 -1.66
N ALA A 164 9.94 5.69 -0.68
CA ALA A 164 9.83 5.01 0.62
C ALA A 164 8.50 5.30 1.29
N TYR A 165 8.09 6.57 1.35
CA TYR A 165 6.79 6.95 1.89
C TYR A 165 5.62 6.26 1.15
N ARG A 166 5.69 6.17 -0.18
CA ARG A 166 4.63 5.57 -1.01
C ARG A 166 4.52 4.05 -0.85
N ILE A 167 5.67 3.37 -0.82
CA ILE A 167 5.70 1.91 -0.72
C ILE A 167 5.51 1.39 0.70
N SER A 168 5.91 2.13 1.74
CA SER A 168 5.82 1.70 3.14
C SER A 168 4.38 1.35 3.55
N GLY A 169 3.40 2.09 3.07
CA GLY A 169 2.00 1.82 3.35
C GLY A 169 1.51 0.48 2.80
N ASN A 170 1.90 0.10 1.58
CA ASN A 170 1.49 -1.13 0.89
C ASN A 170 2.58 -2.21 0.87
N PHE A 171 3.72 -1.94 1.48
CA PHE A 171 4.89 -2.80 1.58
C PHE A 171 5.23 -3.45 0.22
N PHE A 172 5.70 -2.62 -0.72
CA PHE A 172 6.03 -3.04 -2.10
C PHE A 172 4.87 -3.67 -2.87
N GLY A 173 3.63 -3.22 -2.61
CA GLY A 173 2.45 -3.71 -3.30
C GLY A 173 2.00 -5.12 -2.89
N THR A 174 2.55 -5.69 -1.80
CA THR A 174 2.13 -7.02 -1.30
C THR A 174 0.66 -7.07 -0.88
N ALA A 175 0.01 -5.91 -0.70
CA ALA A 175 -1.43 -5.80 -0.47
C ALA A 175 -2.27 -6.44 -1.61
N VAL A 176 -1.73 -6.53 -2.84
CA VAL A 176 -2.39 -7.20 -3.98
C VAL A 176 -2.40 -8.71 -3.79
N VAL A 177 -1.36 -9.25 -3.19
CA VAL A 177 -1.27 -10.69 -2.88
C VAL A 177 -2.21 -11.03 -1.72
N HIS A 178 -2.06 -10.31 -0.60
CA HIS A 178 -2.93 -10.45 0.55
C HIS A 178 -2.92 -9.17 1.40
N ARG A 179 -4.09 -8.67 1.79
CA ARG A 179 -4.20 -7.38 2.51
C ARG A 179 -3.58 -7.37 3.91
N CYS A 180 -3.38 -8.53 4.52
CA CYS A 180 -2.66 -8.64 5.80
C CYS A 180 -1.12 -8.74 5.65
N LEU A 181 -0.58 -8.85 4.42
CA LEU A 181 0.89 -8.92 4.23
C LEU A 181 1.61 -7.62 4.57
N PRO A 182 1.14 -6.43 4.19
CA PRO A 182 1.83 -5.19 4.52
C PRO A 182 2.02 -4.97 6.03
N PRO A 183 0.99 -5.11 6.90
CA PRO A 183 1.19 -4.98 8.33
C PRO A 183 2.08 -6.08 8.91
N LEU A 184 1.96 -7.32 8.44
CA LEU A 184 2.84 -8.41 8.86
C LEU A 184 4.30 -8.14 8.52
N LEU A 185 4.60 -7.78 7.27
CA LEU A 185 5.94 -7.49 6.81
C LEU A 185 6.55 -6.30 7.56
N ALA A 186 5.78 -5.25 7.83
CA ALA A 186 6.26 -4.12 8.60
C ALA A 186 6.64 -4.53 10.03
N ALA A 187 5.83 -5.33 10.70
CA ALA A 187 6.14 -5.85 12.03
C ALA A 187 7.40 -6.74 12.02
N VAL A 188 7.47 -7.70 11.09
CA VAL A 188 8.64 -8.59 10.97
C VAL A 188 9.91 -7.79 10.70
N THR A 189 9.87 -6.82 9.77
CA THR A 189 11.03 -5.99 9.45
C THR A 189 11.47 -5.16 10.65
N SER A 190 10.55 -4.53 11.39
CA SER A 190 10.91 -3.72 12.55
C SER A 190 11.58 -4.53 13.65
N TRP A 191 11.13 -5.77 13.90
CA TRP A 191 11.80 -6.66 14.84
C TRP A 191 13.19 -7.08 14.38
N LEU A 192 13.35 -7.42 13.10
CA LEU A 192 14.65 -7.84 12.56
C LEU A 192 15.67 -6.71 12.54
N MET A 193 15.23 -5.47 12.39
CA MET A 193 16.13 -4.31 12.51
C MET A 193 16.55 -4.04 13.97
N ALA A 194 15.72 -4.40 14.96
CA ALA A 194 16.03 -4.22 16.35
C ALA A 194 16.87 -5.37 16.96
N ILE A 195 16.83 -6.57 16.39
CA ILE A 195 17.56 -7.75 16.93
C ILE A 195 19.06 -7.55 17.00
N PRO A 196 19.76 -7.01 15.98
CA PRO A 196 21.20 -6.76 16.08
C PRO A 196 21.58 -5.92 17.30
N ASP A 197 20.90 -4.80 17.52
CA ASP A 197 21.17 -3.88 18.63
C ASP A 197 20.89 -4.55 19.99
N LEU A 198 19.85 -5.37 20.07
CA LEU A 198 19.53 -6.16 21.26
C LEU A 198 20.58 -7.24 21.55
N VAL A 199 21.11 -7.91 20.52
CA VAL A 199 22.09 -9.00 20.67
C VAL A 199 23.48 -8.45 20.99
N THR A 200 23.87 -7.35 20.36
CA THR A 200 25.15 -6.70 20.60
C THR A 200 25.19 -5.91 21.91
N GLY A 201 24.01 -5.58 22.47
CA GLY A 201 23.88 -4.70 23.61
C GLY A 201 24.28 -3.26 23.30
N ASP A 202 24.29 -2.89 22.04
CA ASP A 202 24.61 -1.54 21.61
C ASP A 202 23.43 -0.60 21.92
N LEU A 203 23.57 0.09 23.05
CA LEU A 203 22.62 1.08 23.53
C LEU A 203 22.89 2.47 22.94
N HIS A 204 23.78 2.59 21.96
CA HIS A 204 24.11 3.85 21.26
C HIS A 204 24.51 4.97 22.24
N GLY A 205 25.23 4.64 23.31
CA GLY A 205 25.64 5.58 24.34
C GLY A 205 24.53 6.05 25.30
N LEU A 206 23.32 5.52 25.17
CA LEU A 206 22.19 5.83 26.07
C LEU A 206 22.23 4.97 27.32
N GLY A 207 21.70 5.51 28.42
CA GLY A 207 21.47 4.71 29.63
C GLY A 207 20.52 3.54 29.35
N LEU A 208 20.66 2.44 30.11
CA LEU A 208 19.97 1.16 29.86
C LEU A 208 18.46 1.30 29.61
N ALA A 209 17.77 2.11 30.42
CA ALA A 209 16.32 2.30 30.27
C ALA A 209 15.95 3.02 28.95
N LEU A 210 16.66 4.09 28.61
CA LEU A 210 16.43 4.84 27.37
C LEU A 210 16.83 4.01 26.13
N GLY A 211 17.95 3.31 26.17
CA GLY A 211 18.38 2.43 25.09
C GLY A 211 17.33 1.37 24.77
N PHE A 212 16.77 0.68 25.77
CA PHE A 212 15.68 -0.27 25.53
C PHE A 212 14.41 0.38 24.96
N VAL A 213 14.03 1.57 25.43
CA VAL A 213 12.87 2.31 24.87
C VAL A 213 13.11 2.66 23.41
N PHE A 214 14.32 3.08 23.03
CA PHE A 214 14.65 3.39 21.63
C PHE A 214 14.65 2.14 20.76
N ILE A 215 15.31 1.06 21.19
CA ILE A 215 15.40 -0.17 20.38
C ILE A 215 14.03 -0.84 20.23
N LEU A 216 13.26 -0.96 21.32
CA LEU A 216 11.99 -1.70 21.33
C LEU A 216 10.78 -0.83 20.96
N GLY A 217 10.86 0.48 21.05
CA GLY A 217 9.76 1.40 20.81
C GLY A 217 9.15 1.24 19.42
N ALA A 218 9.98 1.17 18.38
CA ALA A 218 9.54 0.96 17.00
C ALA A 218 8.87 -0.42 16.79
N PRO A 219 9.52 -1.55 17.12
CA PRO A 219 8.92 -2.89 16.94
C PRO A 219 7.60 -3.05 17.69
N ILE A 220 7.52 -2.60 18.93
CA ILE A 220 6.30 -2.71 19.74
C ILE A 220 5.18 -1.85 19.15
N THR A 221 5.45 -0.60 18.80
CA THR A 221 4.45 0.32 18.26
C THR A 221 3.96 -0.14 16.89
N VAL A 222 4.88 -0.49 15.99
CA VAL A 222 4.53 -0.98 14.63
C VAL A 222 3.74 -2.27 14.72
N THR A 223 4.12 -3.19 15.62
CA THR A 223 3.39 -4.46 15.84
C THR A 223 2.00 -4.19 16.39
N GLY A 224 1.85 -3.31 17.38
CA GLY A 224 0.56 -2.94 17.93
C GLY A 224 -0.40 -2.38 16.86
N ILE A 225 0.07 -1.45 16.02
CA ILE A 225 -0.71 -0.89 14.91
C ILE A 225 -1.02 -1.98 13.87
N ALA A 226 -0.06 -2.84 13.54
CA ALA A 226 -0.26 -3.94 12.59
C ALA A 226 -1.33 -4.93 13.07
N LEU A 227 -1.35 -5.27 14.37
CA LEU A 227 -2.38 -6.12 14.95
C LEU A 227 -3.76 -5.47 14.92
N LEU A 228 -3.85 -4.16 15.18
CA LEU A 228 -5.10 -3.41 15.05
C LEU A 228 -5.59 -3.38 13.60
N GLU A 229 -4.70 -3.16 12.62
CA GLU A 229 -5.02 -3.18 11.19
C GLU A 229 -5.53 -4.56 10.77
N MET A 230 -4.83 -5.64 11.12
CA MET A 230 -5.25 -7.02 10.84
C MET A 230 -6.54 -7.39 11.59
N GLY A 231 -6.72 -6.93 12.82
CA GLY A 231 -7.92 -7.11 13.61
C GLY A 231 -9.15 -6.49 12.92
N ARG A 232 -9.02 -5.27 12.39
CA ARG A 232 -10.09 -4.62 11.62
C ARG A 232 -10.39 -5.32 10.31
N LEU A 233 -9.36 -5.73 9.56
CA LEU A 233 -9.53 -6.51 8.34
C LEU A 233 -10.31 -7.81 8.62
N ARG A 234 -10.01 -8.47 9.74
CA ARG A 234 -10.71 -9.68 10.17
C ARG A 234 -12.15 -9.41 10.59
N SER A 235 -12.38 -8.43 11.45
CA SER A 235 -13.71 -8.19 12.06
C SER A 235 -14.71 -7.60 11.08
N ARG A 236 -14.28 -6.64 10.22
CA ARG A 236 -15.18 -5.95 9.28
C ARG A 236 -15.31 -6.63 7.92
N TYR A 237 -14.23 -7.26 7.45
CA TYR A 237 -14.15 -7.79 6.07
C TYR A 237 -13.96 -9.31 6.02
N GLY A 238 -13.85 -9.99 7.16
CA GLY A 238 -13.61 -11.43 7.21
C GLY A 238 -12.23 -11.85 6.70
N ILE A 239 -11.32 -10.89 6.44
CA ILE A 239 -9.99 -11.15 5.87
C ILE A 239 -9.06 -11.63 6.97
N ARG A 240 -8.70 -12.92 6.91
CA ARG A 240 -7.82 -13.56 7.89
C ARG A 240 -6.47 -13.86 7.24
N LEU A 241 -5.37 -13.61 7.94
CA LEU A 241 -4.02 -13.89 7.45
C LEU A 241 -3.82 -15.35 7.02
N ALA A 242 -4.41 -16.28 7.73
CA ALA A 242 -4.31 -17.71 7.42
C ALA A 242 -5.18 -18.16 6.23
N ALA A 243 -6.14 -17.34 5.77
CA ALA A 243 -7.00 -17.68 4.65
C ALA A 243 -6.25 -17.48 3.31
N HIS A 244 -6.41 -18.44 2.39
CA HIS A 244 -5.83 -18.29 1.05
C HIS A 244 -6.49 -17.10 0.32
N PRO A 245 -5.74 -16.26 -0.40
CA PRO A 245 -6.30 -15.09 -1.11
C PRO A 245 -7.50 -15.40 -2.02
N ALA A 246 -7.52 -16.57 -2.66
CA ALA A 246 -8.62 -16.99 -3.52
C ALA A 246 -9.94 -17.31 -2.77
N THR A 247 -9.88 -17.50 -1.45
CA THR A 247 -11.06 -17.78 -0.61
C THR A 247 -11.59 -16.57 0.12
N LEU A 248 -10.92 -15.42 -0.06
CA LEU A 248 -11.35 -14.18 0.55
C LEU A 248 -12.64 -13.64 -0.11
N PRO A 249 -13.52 -13.00 0.67
CA PRO A 249 -14.71 -12.38 0.11
C PRO A 249 -14.32 -11.34 -0.94
N PRO A 250 -15.13 -11.17 -2.01
CA PRO A 250 -14.87 -10.17 -3.02
C PRO A 250 -14.80 -8.78 -2.36
N THR A 251 -13.80 -7.99 -2.78
CA THR A 251 -13.68 -6.61 -2.30
C THR A 251 -14.94 -5.84 -2.70
N PRO A 252 -15.59 -5.11 -1.77
CA PRO A 252 -16.70 -4.24 -2.12
C PRO A 252 -16.30 -3.34 -3.30
N ALA A 253 -17.17 -3.27 -4.31
CA ALA A 253 -16.95 -2.36 -5.42
C ALA A 253 -16.90 -0.92 -4.87
N PRO A 254 -16.01 -0.05 -5.42
CA PRO A 254 -16.04 1.36 -5.08
C PRO A 254 -17.46 1.88 -5.30
N THR A 255 -18.01 2.54 -4.30
CA THR A 255 -19.31 3.23 -4.47
C THR A 255 -19.14 4.23 -5.63
N PRO A 256 -19.98 4.16 -6.67
CA PRO A 256 -19.88 5.14 -7.74
C PRO A 256 -19.98 6.54 -7.13
N PRO A 257 -19.19 7.51 -7.60
CA PRO A 257 -19.30 8.87 -7.13
C PRO A 257 -20.76 9.31 -7.26
N PRO A 258 -21.30 10.05 -6.29
CA PRO A 258 -22.65 10.59 -6.40
C PRO A 258 -22.75 11.33 -7.74
N PRO A 259 -23.85 11.16 -8.47
CA PRO A 259 -24.02 11.86 -9.75
C PRO A 259 -23.77 13.35 -9.54
N PRO A 260 -23.04 14.03 -10.46
CA PRO A 260 -22.82 15.45 -10.35
C PRO A 260 -24.18 16.12 -10.15
N TYR A 261 -24.29 16.91 -9.10
CA TYR A 261 -25.50 17.70 -8.84
C TYR A 261 -25.83 18.48 -10.13
N ALA A 262 -26.96 18.16 -10.75
CA ALA A 262 -27.43 18.93 -11.88
C ALA A 262 -27.58 20.39 -11.40
N PRO A 263 -27.07 21.39 -12.15
CA PRO A 263 -27.09 22.79 -11.72
C PRO A 263 -28.49 23.35 -11.49
N ASN A 264 -29.53 22.64 -11.85
CA ASN A 264 -30.93 23.03 -11.78
C ASN A 264 -31.70 22.30 -10.67
N GLY A 265 -31.16 22.25 -9.45
CA GLY A 265 -31.95 22.09 -8.24
C GLY A 265 -33.05 20.98 -8.19
N PHE A 266 -33.05 20.03 -9.11
CA PHE A 266 -33.97 18.89 -9.06
C PHE A 266 -33.41 17.90 -8.02
N VAL A 267 -33.73 18.16 -6.75
CA VAL A 267 -33.64 17.12 -5.71
C VAL A 267 -34.75 16.14 -6.05
N PRO A 268 -34.46 14.88 -6.45
CA PRO A 268 -35.52 13.89 -6.54
C PRO A 268 -36.20 13.87 -5.17
N PRO A 269 -37.52 13.85 -5.08
CA PRO A 269 -38.19 13.80 -3.80
C PRO A 269 -37.61 12.61 -3.03
N GLN A 270 -36.94 12.90 -1.93
CA GLN A 270 -36.52 11.87 -0.99
C GLN A 270 -37.81 11.16 -0.60
N GLY A 271 -37.95 9.91 -1.05
CA GLY A 271 -39.11 9.11 -0.73
C GLY A 271 -39.30 9.14 0.78
N ASN A 272 -40.40 9.70 1.22
CA ASN A 272 -40.76 9.73 2.64
C ASN A 272 -40.71 8.27 3.12
N PRO A 273 -39.84 7.90 4.09
CA PRO A 273 -39.77 6.54 4.58
C PRO A 273 -41.08 6.06 5.23
N TYR A 274 -42.02 6.97 5.45
CA TYR A 274 -43.37 6.70 5.91
C TYR A 274 -44.43 6.85 4.81
N ALA A 275 -44.04 7.07 3.53
CA ALA A 275 -45.01 7.02 2.45
C ALA A 275 -45.46 5.56 2.25
N PRO A 276 -46.76 5.30 2.25
CA PRO A 276 -47.25 3.96 1.93
C PRO A 276 -46.70 3.55 0.57
N PRO A 277 -46.34 2.27 0.38
CA PRO A 277 -45.79 1.79 -0.88
C PRO A 277 -46.72 2.23 -2.01
N ALA A 278 -46.13 2.81 -3.06
CA ALA A 278 -46.85 3.28 -4.25
C ALA A 278 -47.33 2.08 -5.06
N GLY A 279 -48.27 1.36 -4.54
CA GLY A 279 -48.99 0.23 -5.12
C GLY A 279 -50.15 -0.04 -4.18
N ASN A 280 -51.37 0.27 -4.63
CA ASN A 280 -52.57 -0.10 -3.90
C ASN A 280 -52.62 -1.65 -3.85
N PRO A 281 -52.42 -2.31 -2.68
CA PRO A 281 -52.48 -3.77 -2.60
C PRO A 281 -53.85 -4.31 -2.92
N TYR A 282 -54.87 -3.47 -3.03
CA TYR A 282 -56.24 -3.78 -3.42
C TYR A 282 -56.60 -3.23 -4.82
N GLY A 283 -55.64 -2.69 -5.57
CA GLY A 283 -55.90 -2.32 -6.96
C GLY A 283 -56.15 -3.59 -7.81
N PRO A 284 -57.11 -3.58 -8.72
CA PRO A 284 -57.33 -4.72 -9.61
C PRO A 284 -56.04 -5.01 -10.33
N PRO A 285 -55.62 -6.30 -10.47
CA PRO A 285 -54.41 -6.68 -11.19
C PRO A 285 -54.44 -6.07 -12.60
N GLN A 286 -53.44 -5.25 -12.89
CA GLN A 286 -53.25 -4.70 -14.24
C GLN A 286 -52.98 -5.86 -15.20
N GLY A 287 -53.97 -6.17 -16.00
CA GLY A 287 -53.91 -7.28 -16.94
C GLY A 287 -54.87 -8.41 -16.54
N ASN A 288 -56.14 -8.22 -16.84
CA ASN A 288 -57.08 -9.34 -16.84
C ASN A 288 -56.68 -10.34 -17.96
N PRO A 289 -56.20 -11.53 -17.62
CA PRO A 289 -55.78 -12.52 -18.63
C PRO A 289 -56.96 -12.98 -19.52
N TYR A 290 -58.19 -12.64 -19.15
CA TYR A 290 -59.39 -12.95 -19.91
C TYR A 290 -60.00 -11.73 -20.63
N ALA A 291 -59.31 -10.57 -20.62
CA ALA A 291 -59.77 -9.44 -21.44
C ALA A 291 -59.63 -9.77 -22.93
N PRO A 292 -60.68 -9.68 -23.76
CA PRO A 292 -60.53 -9.89 -25.18
C PRO A 292 -59.54 -8.85 -25.73
N GLY A 293 -58.51 -9.33 -26.41
CA GLY A 293 -57.48 -8.47 -27.02
C GLY A 293 -58.12 -7.44 -27.99
N PRO A 294 -57.50 -6.30 -28.19
CA PRO A 294 -57.97 -5.29 -29.10
C PRO A 294 -58.14 -5.93 -30.49
N ARG A 295 -59.38 -5.86 -31.03
CA ARG A 295 -59.71 -6.36 -32.37
C ARG A 295 -58.83 -5.66 -33.39
N ASN A 296 -58.02 -6.43 -34.10
CA ASN A 296 -57.24 -5.92 -35.21
C ASN A 296 -58.25 -5.50 -36.37
N PRO A 297 -58.32 -4.20 -36.74
CA PRO A 297 -59.26 -3.69 -37.70
C PRO A 297 -59.01 -4.15 -39.15
N TYR A 298 -57.93 -4.90 -39.39
CA TYR A 298 -57.50 -5.29 -40.76
C TYR A 298 -57.68 -6.78 -41.07
N HIS A 299 -58.52 -7.55 -40.33
CA HIS A 299 -58.87 -8.90 -40.75
C HIS A 299 -60.22 -8.86 -41.48
N PRO A 300 -60.26 -9.02 -42.85
CA PRO A 300 -61.51 -9.24 -43.58
C PRO A 300 -62.09 -10.61 -43.20
N ARG A 301 -63.39 -10.71 -43.20
CA ARG A 301 -64.14 -11.94 -42.94
C ARG A 301 -63.92 -12.97 -44.07
#